data_41b4ee4cced864126a979de31a92af3b
#
_entry.id   41b4ee4cced864126a979de31a92af3b
#
_cell.length_a   1.000
_cell.length_b   1.000
_cell.length_c   1.000
_cell.angle_alpha   90.00
_cell.angle_beta   90.00
_cell.angle_gamma   90.00
#
_symmetry.space_group_name_H-M   'P 1'
#
loop_
_entity.id
_entity.type
_entity.pdbx_description
1 polymer ?
#
loop_
_entity_poly.entity_id
_entity_poly.type
_entity_poly.pdbx_seq_one_letter_code
_entity_poly.pdbx_strand_id
1 'polypeptide(L)'
;MSSGGNMIGVLKSKHNRQMLIKRKNEVIFAYLFLAVMIIFAVLTADRFVTMRNLRNLLSANIGLLLVSYGQLCCVLLGGVDLSTGSVISLTNVICVTLITDSPSTWVLAGILSLAVGAGIGFVNGLLVTKGNLQPLIATLATQTFFAGVALLIMPNPTGTLPSKLCKFISKGCNYLIPVLIVLVTTVIMWIVINRRKFGRALLAIGGNEQSARSS
;
A
#
# COMPACT_ATOMS: atom_id res chain seq x y z
N MET A 1 2.14 -11.42 -53.62
CA MET A 1 1.80 -11.84 -52.21
C MET A 1 2.19 -10.77 -51.20
N SER A 2 1.72 -9.50 -51.32
CA SER A 2 2.14 -8.39 -50.44
C SER A 2 0.97 -7.71 -49.69
N SER A 3 -0.28 -8.20 -49.80
CA SER A 3 -1.46 -7.53 -49.24
C SER A 3 -1.79 -7.94 -47.79
N GLY A 4 -1.34 -9.08 -47.31
CA GLY A 4 -1.68 -9.61 -45.99
C GLY A 4 -0.98 -8.90 -44.79
N GLY A 5 0.27 -8.45 -45.01
CA GLY A 5 1.05 -7.78 -43.94
C GLY A 5 0.50 -6.41 -43.53
N ASN A 6 -0.04 -5.68 -44.49
CA ASN A 6 -0.57 -4.33 -44.26
C ASN A 6 -1.93 -4.37 -43.48
N MET A 7 -2.74 -5.40 -43.70
CA MET A 7 -4.03 -5.56 -43.03
C MET A 7 -3.89 -5.95 -41.57
N ILE A 8 -2.93 -6.79 -41.21
CA ILE A 8 -2.60 -7.17 -39.83
C ILE A 8 -2.10 -5.95 -39.02
N GLY A 9 -1.23 -5.14 -39.65
CA GLY A 9 -0.73 -3.89 -39.03
C GLY A 9 -1.84 -2.88 -38.74
N VAL A 10 -2.79 -2.71 -39.64
CA VAL A 10 -3.94 -1.82 -39.48
C VAL A 10 -4.90 -2.33 -38.40
N LEU A 11 -5.16 -3.63 -38.34
CA LEU A 11 -6.01 -4.23 -37.30
C LEU A 11 -5.39 -4.10 -35.90
N LYS A 12 -4.08 -4.32 -35.78
CA LYS A 12 -3.33 -4.16 -34.53
C LYS A 12 -3.30 -2.69 -34.07
N SER A 13 -3.18 -1.75 -34.99
CA SER A 13 -3.26 -0.30 -34.72
C SER A 13 -4.65 0.12 -34.25
N LYS A 14 -5.73 -0.35 -34.88
CA LYS A 14 -7.11 -0.08 -34.45
C LYS A 14 -7.42 -0.68 -33.09
N HIS A 15 -7.00 -1.91 -32.84
CA HIS A 15 -7.18 -2.56 -31.54
C HIS A 15 -6.47 -1.81 -30.42
N ASN A 16 -5.20 -1.42 -30.61
CA ASN A 16 -4.45 -0.62 -29.64
C ASN A 16 -5.10 0.75 -29.40
N ARG A 17 -5.62 1.39 -30.43
CA ARG A 17 -6.32 2.69 -30.30
C ARG A 17 -7.63 2.56 -29.51
N GLN A 18 -8.40 1.50 -29.73
CA GLN A 18 -9.63 1.23 -28.97
C GLN A 18 -9.33 0.93 -27.50
N MET A 19 -8.26 0.16 -27.21
CA MET A 19 -7.81 -0.11 -25.84
C MET A 19 -7.37 1.18 -25.12
N LEU A 20 -6.65 2.06 -25.80
CA LEU A 20 -6.23 3.35 -25.23
C LEU A 20 -7.43 4.28 -24.94
N ILE A 21 -8.40 4.31 -25.85
CA ILE A 21 -9.64 5.12 -25.67
C ILE A 21 -10.46 4.56 -24.50
N LYS A 22 -10.63 3.24 -24.43
CA LYS A 22 -11.35 2.57 -23.33
C LYS A 22 -10.70 2.88 -21.99
N ARG A 23 -9.38 2.72 -21.90
CA ARG A 23 -8.60 3.03 -20.69
C ARG A 23 -8.70 4.51 -20.27
N LYS A 24 -8.70 5.42 -21.26
CA LYS A 24 -8.89 6.86 -21.00
C LYS A 24 -10.29 7.16 -20.44
N ASN A 25 -11.33 6.52 -20.97
CA ASN A 25 -12.68 6.70 -20.48
C ASN A 25 -12.86 6.17 -19.05
N GLU A 26 -12.30 5.00 -18.73
CA GLU A 26 -12.32 4.44 -17.36
C GLU A 26 -11.68 5.38 -16.34
N VAL A 27 -10.56 6.00 -16.71
CA VAL A 27 -9.87 6.99 -15.86
C VAL A 27 -10.73 8.25 -15.70
N ILE A 28 -11.36 8.75 -16.76
CA ILE A 28 -12.26 9.91 -16.71
C ILE A 28 -13.45 9.64 -15.80
N PHE A 29 -14.07 8.45 -15.91
CA PHE A 29 -15.19 8.06 -15.03
C PHE A 29 -14.77 8.03 -13.55
N ALA A 30 -13.59 7.53 -13.23
CA ALA A 30 -13.07 7.52 -11.85
C ALA A 30 -12.91 8.94 -11.29
N TYR A 31 -12.35 9.86 -12.06
CA TYR A 31 -12.22 11.26 -11.65
C TYR A 31 -13.56 11.98 -11.54
N LEU A 32 -14.50 11.71 -12.47
CA LEU A 32 -15.82 12.29 -12.42
C LEU A 32 -16.58 11.80 -11.19
N PHE A 33 -16.52 10.51 -10.89
CA PHE A 33 -17.10 9.95 -9.67
C PHE A 33 -16.50 10.57 -8.42
N LEU A 34 -15.18 10.69 -8.37
CA LEU A 34 -14.49 11.35 -7.25
C LEU A 34 -14.95 12.81 -7.09
N ALA A 35 -15.06 13.55 -8.19
CA ALA A 35 -15.54 14.94 -8.16
C ALA A 35 -16.98 15.04 -7.62
N VAL A 36 -17.87 14.14 -8.06
CA VAL A 36 -19.25 14.08 -7.55
C VAL A 36 -19.27 13.78 -6.05
N MET A 37 -18.45 12.82 -5.58
CA MET A 37 -18.36 12.49 -4.16
C MET A 37 -17.82 13.67 -3.34
N ILE A 38 -16.83 14.41 -3.83
CA ILE A 38 -16.30 15.60 -3.16
C ILE A 38 -17.37 16.69 -3.08
N ILE A 39 -18.07 16.96 -4.18
CA ILE A 39 -19.15 17.96 -4.23
C ILE A 39 -20.26 17.56 -3.24
N PHE A 40 -20.68 16.30 -3.24
CA PHE A 40 -21.67 15.79 -2.29
C PHE A 40 -21.21 16.00 -0.84
N ALA A 41 -19.95 15.65 -0.51
CA ALA A 41 -19.40 15.82 0.83
C ALA A 41 -19.33 17.30 1.25
N VAL A 42 -19.00 18.22 0.32
CA VAL A 42 -18.98 19.67 0.59
C VAL A 42 -20.39 20.21 0.86
N LEU A 43 -21.38 19.72 0.14
CA LEU A 43 -22.77 20.17 0.28
C LEU A 43 -23.47 19.62 1.52
N THR A 44 -23.08 18.40 1.98
CA THR A 44 -23.75 17.74 3.11
C THR A 44 -23.07 17.93 4.45
N ALA A 45 -21.77 18.27 4.48
CA ALA A 45 -20.99 18.42 5.69
C ALA A 45 -20.50 19.85 5.87
N ASP A 46 -21.11 20.61 6.78
CA ASP A 46 -20.85 22.05 7.04
C ASP A 46 -19.38 22.42 7.30
N ARG A 47 -18.53 21.44 7.64
CA ARG A 47 -17.13 21.65 7.96
C ARG A 47 -16.16 20.81 7.13
N PHE A 48 -16.62 20.30 5.99
CA PHE A 48 -15.79 19.39 5.17
C PHE A 48 -14.50 20.07 4.68
N VAL A 49 -14.57 21.30 4.20
CA VAL A 49 -13.43 22.08 3.63
C VAL A 49 -12.65 22.84 4.71
N THR A 50 -12.84 22.54 6.00
CA THR A 50 -12.07 23.23 7.05
C THR A 50 -10.66 22.69 7.16
N MET A 51 -9.69 23.57 7.49
CA MET A 51 -8.29 23.19 7.72
C MET A 51 -8.16 22.12 8.83
N ARG A 52 -9.05 22.12 9.82
CA ARG A 52 -9.10 21.09 10.86
C ARG A 52 -9.44 19.72 10.25
N ASN A 53 -10.47 19.65 9.42
CA ASN A 53 -10.88 18.40 8.78
C ASN A 53 -9.82 17.89 7.81
N LEU A 54 -9.20 18.77 7.02
CA LEU A 54 -8.11 18.39 6.12
C LEU A 54 -6.91 17.79 6.87
N ARG A 55 -6.55 18.36 8.01
CA ARG A 55 -5.51 17.80 8.89
C ARG A 55 -5.89 16.44 9.45
N ASN A 56 -7.13 16.27 9.88
CA ASN A 56 -7.63 14.99 10.38
C ASN A 56 -7.62 13.93 9.29
N LEU A 57 -8.07 14.25 8.08
CA LEU A 57 -8.05 13.35 6.93
C LEU A 57 -6.61 12.93 6.58
N LEU A 58 -5.67 13.87 6.53
CA LEU A 58 -4.27 13.57 6.29
C LEU A 58 -3.72 12.63 7.37
N SER A 59 -3.91 12.96 8.64
CA SER A 59 -3.39 12.16 9.75
C SER A 59 -4.00 10.74 9.80
N ALA A 60 -5.30 10.61 9.54
CA ALA A 60 -5.98 9.32 9.53
C ALA A 60 -5.55 8.41 8.37
N ASN A 61 -5.15 8.99 7.24
CA ASN A 61 -4.84 8.22 6.03
C ASN A 61 -3.34 7.98 5.80
N ILE A 62 -2.43 8.49 6.64
CA ILE A 62 -0.98 8.27 6.48
C ILE A 62 -0.63 6.78 6.47
N GLY A 63 -1.15 6.02 7.42
CA GLY A 63 -0.91 4.58 7.50
C GLY A 63 -1.36 3.87 6.23
N LEU A 64 -2.54 4.23 5.71
CA LEU A 64 -3.08 3.67 4.47
C LEU A 64 -2.21 4.02 3.26
N LEU A 65 -1.70 5.25 3.18
CA LEU A 65 -0.78 5.68 2.12
C LEU A 65 0.54 4.89 2.16
N LEU A 66 1.12 4.68 3.34
CA LEU A 66 2.35 3.89 3.49
C LEU A 66 2.14 2.42 3.08
N VAL A 67 1.03 1.83 3.48
CA VAL A 67 0.65 0.46 3.08
C VAL A 67 0.43 0.36 1.57
N SER A 68 -0.19 1.38 0.96
CA SER A 68 -0.45 1.39 -0.49
C SER A 68 0.83 1.40 -1.33
N TYR A 69 1.95 1.92 -0.84
CA TYR A 69 3.25 1.80 -1.54
C TYR A 69 3.76 0.35 -1.57
N GLY A 70 3.59 -0.40 -0.47
CA GLY A 70 3.90 -1.84 -0.47
C GLY A 70 3.02 -2.60 -1.45
N GLN A 71 1.72 -2.33 -1.41
CA GLN A 71 0.75 -2.93 -2.33
C GLN A 71 1.03 -2.58 -3.80
N LEU A 72 1.49 -1.35 -4.08
CA LEU A 72 1.90 -0.94 -5.43
C LEU A 72 3.02 -1.85 -5.96
N CYS A 73 4.03 -2.19 -5.14
CA CYS A 73 5.09 -3.12 -5.56
C CYS A 73 4.53 -4.50 -5.90
N CYS A 74 3.58 -5.02 -5.12
CA CYS A 74 2.95 -6.32 -5.39
C CYS A 74 2.13 -6.29 -6.69
N VAL A 75 1.36 -5.23 -6.92
CA VAL A 75 0.56 -5.05 -8.15
C VAL A 75 1.45 -4.90 -9.38
N LEU A 76 2.58 -4.20 -9.26
CA LEU A 76 3.57 -4.09 -10.35
C LEU A 76 4.20 -5.44 -10.71
N LEU A 77 4.28 -6.39 -9.78
CA LEU A 77 4.68 -7.78 -10.04
C LEU A 77 3.56 -8.66 -10.60
N GLY A 78 2.34 -8.12 -10.73
CA GLY A 78 1.16 -8.88 -11.16
C GLY A 78 0.50 -9.69 -10.05
N GLY A 79 0.83 -9.44 -8.79
CA GLY A 79 0.25 -10.07 -7.61
C GLY A 79 -0.58 -9.12 -6.74
N VAL A 80 -1.26 -9.69 -5.75
CA VAL A 80 -1.97 -8.95 -4.71
C VAL A 80 -1.53 -9.50 -3.36
N ASP A 81 -1.19 -8.62 -2.42
CA ASP A 81 -0.86 -9.03 -1.05
C ASP A 81 -2.05 -8.77 -0.12
N LEU A 82 -2.71 -9.85 0.29
CA LEU A 82 -3.81 -9.79 1.25
C LEU A 82 -3.33 -9.79 2.72
N SER A 83 -2.07 -10.13 2.99
CA SER A 83 -1.55 -10.24 4.35
C SER A 83 -1.39 -8.90 5.06
N THR A 84 -1.44 -7.78 4.33
CA THR A 84 -1.26 -6.43 4.88
C THR A 84 -2.22 -6.12 6.03
N GLY A 85 -3.47 -6.61 5.99
CA GLY A 85 -4.44 -6.42 7.07
C GLY A 85 -4.01 -7.10 8.38
N SER A 86 -3.50 -8.34 8.30
CA SER A 86 -3.01 -9.06 9.47
C SER A 86 -1.69 -8.49 10.01
N VAL A 87 -0.83 -7.98 9.13
CA VAL A 87 0.40 -7.26 9.54
C VAL A 87 0.03 -6.02 10.35
N ILE A 88 -0.94 -5.22 9.90
CA ILE A 88 -1.43 -4.05 10.64
C ILE A 88 -2.00 -4.47 12.01
N SER A 89 -2.83 -5.51 12.04
CA SER A 89 -3.40 -6.01 13.29
C SER A 89 -2.34 -6.48 14.27
N LEU A 90 -1.39 -7.29 13.82
CA LEU A 90 -0.33 -7.83 14.66
C LEU A 90 0.63 -6.74 15.16
N THR A 91 1.03 -5.81 14.30
CA THR A 91 1.89 -4.68 14.70
C THR A 91 1.17 -3.73 15.64
N ASN A 92 -0.14 -3.55 15.49
CA ASN A 92 -0.94 -2.77 16.43
C ASN A 92 -0.98 -3.42 17.83
N VAL A 93 -1.18 -4.74 17.88
CA VAL A 93 -1.11 -5.51 19.14
C VAL A 93 0.27 -5.39 19.80
N ILE A 94 1.36 -5.52 19.03
CA ILE A 94 2.73 -5.31 19.52
C ILE A 94 2.89 -3.90 20.11
N CYS A 95 2.41 -2.88 19.42
CA CYS A 95 2.50 -1.50 19.90
C CYS A 95 1.73 -1.31 21.21
N VAL A 96 0.49 -1.80 21.29
CA VAL A 96 -0.34 -1.63 22.48
C VAL A 96 0.21 -2.40 23.68
N THR A 97 0.82 -3.56 23.47
CA THR A 97 1.36 -4.38 24.57
C THR A 97 2.71 -3.90 25.07
N LEU A 98 3.56 -3.32 24.21
CA LEU A 98 4.93 -2.94 24.56
C LEU A 98 5.10 -1.47 24.93
N ILE A 99 4.27 -0.57 24.39
CA ILE A 99 4.44 0.85 24.57
C ILE A 99 3.99 1.26 25.97
N THR A 100 4.92 1.84 26.74
CA THR A 100 4.71 2.43 28.06
C THR A 100 5.03 3.93 28.02
N ASP A 101 5.05 4.58 29.19
CA ASP A 101 5.43 6.01 29.31
C ASP A 101 6.90 6.30 28.98
N SER A 102 7.74 5.26 28.84
CA SER A 102 9.16 5.39 28.52
C SER A 102 9.38 5.49 27.01
N PRO A 103 10.10 6.51 26.50
CA PRO A 103 10.37 6.66 25.08
C PRO A 103 11.14 5.49 24.46
N SER A 104 11.94 4.77 25.24
CA SER A 104 12.68 3.58 24.78
C SER A 104 11.74 2.47 24.30
N THR A 105 10.59 2.31 24.95
CA THR A 105 9.59 1.30 24.53
C THR A 105 8.90 1.66 23.22
N TRP A 106 8.80 2.94 22.88
CA TRP A 106 8.23 3.39 21.59
C TRP A 106 9.15 2.99 20.44
N VAL A 107 10.47 3.20 20.63
CA VAL A 107 11.48 2.81 19.62
C VAL A 107 11.52 1.29 19.48
N LEU A 108 11.52 0.56 20.60
CA LEU A 108 11.51 -0.90 20.60
C LEU A 108 10.28 -1.47 19.88
N ALA A 109 9.08 -0.97 20.19
CA ALA A 109 7.84 -1.39 19.54
C ALA A 109 7.88 -1.10 18.03
N GLY A 110 8.42 0.05 17.63
CA GLY A 110 8.62 0.40 16.22
C GLY A 110 9.56 -0.56 15.49
N ILE A 111 10.73 -0.86 16.09
CA ILE A 111 11.70 -1.81 15.51
C ILE A 111 11.09 -3.20 15.39
N LEU A 112 10.42 -3.70 16.44
CA LEU A 112 9.77 -5.01 16.42
C LEU A 112 8.64 -5.08 15.39
N SER A 113 7.85 -4.03 15.26
CA SER A 113 6.80 -3.95 14.23
C SER A 113 7.39 -4.03 12.83
N LEU A 114 8.48 -3.32 12.57
CA LEU A 114 9.19 -3.38 11.28
C LEU A 114 9.78 -4.78 11.04
N ALA A 115 10.40 -5.40 12.05
CA ALA A 115 10.97 -6.74 11.95
C ALA A 115 9.89 -7.80 11.65
N VAL A 116 8.74 -7.72 12.33
CA VAL A 116 7.60 -8.62 12.10
C VAL A 116 7.03 -8.42 10.70
N GLY A 117 6.80 -7.19 10.27
CA GLY A 117 6.32 -6.90 8.92
C GLY A 117 7.28 -7.41 7.84
N ALA A 118 8.59 -7.19 8.01
CA ALA A 118 9.63 -7.69 7.11
C ALA A 118 9.68 -9.24 7.11
N GLY A 119 9.55 -9.86 8.28
CA GLY A 119 9.50 -11.32 8.42
C GLY A 119 8.30 -11.94 7.69
N ILE A 120 7.12 -11.36 7.85
CA ILE A 120 5.91 -11.82 7.15
C ILE A 120 6.08 -11.65 5.62
N GLY A 121 6.57 -10.50 5.17
CA GLY A 121 6.86 -10.28 3.76
C GLY A 121 7.89 -11.25 3.20
N PHE A 122 8.94 -11.58 3.97
CA PHE A 122 9.92 -12.58 3.59
C PHE A 122 9.32 -13.99 3.46
N VAL A 123 8.46 -14.40 4.41
CA VAL A 123 7.73 -15.67 4.33
C VAL A 123 6.84 -15.72 3.10
N ASN A 124 6.06 -14.67 2.83
CA ASN A 124 5.24 -14.56 1.61
C ASN A 124 6.10 -14.69 0.34
N GLY A 125 7.23 -13.99 0.30
CA GLY A 125 8.16 -14.08 -0.81
C GLY A 125 8.70 -15.50 -1.02
N LEU A 126 9.04 -16.23 0.04
CA LEU A 126 9.47 -17.63 -0.05
C LEU A 126 8.37 -18.57 -0.53
N LEU A 127 7.14 -18.41 -0.03
CA LEU A 127 5.99 -19.22 -0.45
C LEU A 127 5.70 -19.04 -1.95
N VAL A 128 5.78 -17.82 -2.45
CA VAL A 128 5.55 -17.54 -3.87
C VAL A 128 6.71 -18.03 -4.73
N THR A 129 7.98 -17.72 -4.36
CA THR A 129 9.13 -17.96 -5.24
C THR A 129 9.66 -19.40 -5.16
N LYS A 130 9.74 -19.99 -3.97
CA LYS A 130 10.22 -21.36 -3.77
C LYS A 130 9.09 -22.37 -3.65
N GLY A 131 7.98 -21.98 -3.03
CA GLY A 131 6.79 -22.81 -2.91
C GLY A 131 5.95 -22.88 -4.19
N ASN A 132 6.25 -22.08 -5.21
CA ASN A 132 5.47 -21.94 -6.45
C ASN A 132 3.97 -21.71 -6.21
N LEU A 133 3.62 -21.06 -5.09
CA LEU A 133 2.24 -20.72 -4.79
C LEU A 133 1.83 -19.42 -5.49
N GLN A 134 0.58 -19.36 -5.92
CA GLN A 134 0.03 -18.09 -6.40
C GLN A 134 0.08 -17.03 -5.28
N PRO A 135 0.48 -15.78 -5.57
CA PRO A 135 0.58 -14.71 -4.56
C PRO A 135 -0.69 -14.55 -3.71
N LEU A 136 -1.87 -14.65 -4.34
CA LEU A 136 -3.16 -14.54 -3.67
C LEU A 136 -3.37 -15.65 -2.61
N ILE A 137 -3.01 -16.89 -2.95
CA ILE A 137 -3.17 -18.04 -2.04
C ILE A 137 -2.18 -17.95 -0.87
N ALA A 138 -0.91 -17.65 -1.18
CA ALA A 138 0.14 -17.51 -0.19
C ALA A 138 -0.20 -16.41 0.84
N THR A 139 -0.60 -15.23 0.36
CA THR A 139 -0.89 -14.08 1.21
C THR A 139 -2.21 -14.23 1.98
N LEU A 140 -3.21 -14.93 1.44
CA LEU A 140 -4.43 -15.26 2.15
C LEU A 140 -4.17 -16.24 3.31
N ALA A 141 -3.34 -17.26 3.09
CA ALA A 141 -2.96 -18.20 4.14
C ALA A 141 -2.19 -17.50 5.27
N THR A 142 -1.21 -16.68 4.95
CA THR A 142 -0.47 -15.90 5.94
C THR A 142 -1.33 -14.85 6.63
N GLN A 143 -2.27 -14.22 5.93
CA GLN A 143 -3.26 -13.32 6.52
C GLN A 143 -4.04 -14.02 7.63
N THR A 144 -4.61 -15.18 7.34
CA THR A 144 -5.41 -15.95 8.30
C THR A 144 -4.56 -16.39 9.49
N PHE A 145 -3.35 -16.88 9.25
CA PHE A 145 -2.43 -17.32 10.29
C PHE A 145 -2.05 -16.16 11.23
N PHE A 146 -1.55 -15.04 10.71
CA PHE A 146 -1.10 -13.92 11.53
C PHE A 146 -2.25 -13.12 12.16
N ALA A 147 -3.44 -13.12 11.55
CA ALA A 147 -4.63 -12.61 12.21
C ALA A 147 -5.00 -13.46 13.44
N GLY A 148 -4.89 -14.80 13.33
CA GLY A 148 -5.06 -15.70 14.45
C GLY A 148 -4.03 -15.48 15.56
N VAL A 149 -2.75 -15.24 15.21
CA VAL A 149 -1.70 -14.89 16.18
C VAL A 149 -2.03 -13.58 16.90
N ALA A 150 -2.48 -12.56 16.18
CA ALA A 150 -2.89 -11.29 16.79
C ALA A 150 -4.03 -11.48 17.80
N LEU A 151 -5.04 -12.29 17.45
CA LEU A 151 -6.16 -12.62 18.33
C LEU A 151 -5.75 -13.48 19.55
N LEU A 152 -4.76 -14.35 19.41
CA LEU A 152 -4.22 -15.11 20.55
C LEU A 152 -3.53 -14.21 21.56
N ILE A 153 -2.84 -13.16 21.11
CA ILE A 153 -2.17 -12.19 21.99
C ILE A 153 -3.20 -11.23 22.61
N MET A 154 -4.16 -10.77 21.80
CA MET A 154 -5.19 -9.80 22.22
C MET A 154 -6.56 -10.19 21.67
N PRO A 155 -7.32 -11.05 22.38
CA PRO A 155 -8.63 -11.54 21.94
C PRO A 155 -9.68 -10.44 21.79
N ASN A 156 -9.59 -9.42 22.61
CA ASN A 156 -10.51 -8.27 22.58
C ASN A 156 -9.76 -7.01 22.20
N PRO A 157 -10.33 -6.12 21.38
CA PRO A 157 -9.73 -4.84 21.04
C PRO A 157 -9.72 -3.93 22.27
N THR A 158 -8.70 -4.06 23.09
CA THR A 158 -8.48 -3.32 24.33
C THR A 158 -7.11 -2.66 24.29
N GLY A 159 -6.85 -1.82 25.28
CA GLY A 159 -5.58 -1.16 25.44
C GLY A 159 -5.62 0.31 25.05
N THR A 160 -4.77 1.08 25.68
CA THR A 160 -4.63 2.52 25.47
C THR A 160 -3.17 2.86 25.33
N LEU A 161 -2.85 3.72 24.38
CA LEU A 161 -1.51 4.27 24.25
C LEU A 161 -1.30 5.35 25.34
N PRO A 162 -0.10 5.48 25.90
CA PRO A 162 0.23 6.51 26.88
C PRO A 162 -0.11 7.91 26.38
N SER A 163 -0.67 8.72 27.25
CA SER A 163 -1.07 10.10 26.92
C SER A 163 0.10 10.97 26.42
N LYS A 164 1.33 10.66 26.86
CA LYS A 164 2.56 11.33 26.39
C LYS A 164 2.80 11.06 24.93
N LEU A 165 2.70 9.79 24.48
CA LEU A 165 2.84 9.41 23.09
C LEU A 165 1.72 10.02 22.23
N CYS A 166 0.46 9.94 22.70
CA CYS A 166 -0.66 10.54 22.00
C CYS A 166 -0.49 12.06 21.83
N LYS A 167 -0.01 12.76 22.86
CA LYS A 167 0.29 14.19 22.77
C LYS A 167 1.48 14.47 21.85
N PHE A 168 2.51 13.63 21.85
CA PHE A 168 3.64 13.77 20.96
C PHE A 168 3.20 13.61 19.51
N ILE A 169 2.40 12.60 19.18
CA ILE A 169 1.91 12.36 17.81
C ILE A 169 0.86 13.39 17.38
N SER A 170 -0.11 13.75 18.26
CA SER A 170 -1.24 14.58 17.85
C SER A 170 -1.08 16.08 18.09
N LYS A 171 -0.34 16.48 19.15
CA LYS A 171 -0.16 17.90 19.51
C LYS A 171 1.27 18.41 19.34
N GLY A 172 2.28 17.54 19.50
CA GLY A 172 3.68 17.92 19.35
C GLY A 172 4.17 17.86 17.90
N CYS A 173 3.61 16.96 17.14
CA CYS A 173 3.85 16.88 15.70
C CYS A 173 2.81 17.75 15.00
N ASN A 174 3.13 19.01 14.80
CA ASN A 174 2.45 19.81 13.79
C ASN A 174 2.19 18.91 12.57
N TYR A 175 1.03 19.06 11.92
CA TYR A 175 0.67 18.38 10.65
C TYR A 175 1.81 18.33 9.63
N LEU A 176 2.90 19.06 9.83
CA LEU A 176 4.13 19.03 9.04
C LEU A 176 4.82 17.65 9.08
N ILE A 177 4.88 16.97 10.24
CA ILE A 177 5.58 15.67 10.33
C ILE A 177 4.86 14.58 9.53
N PRO A 178 3.53 14.38 9.68
CA PRO A 178 2.77 13.50 8.79
C PRO A 178 2.96 13.80 7.30
N VAL A 179 2.88 15.07 6.92
CA VAL A 179 3.07 15.50 5.52
C VAL A 179 4.49 15.22 5.05
N LEU A 180 5.51 15.51 5.87
CA LEU A 180 6.90 15.20 5.55
C LEU A 180 7.13 13.69 5.39
N ILE A 181 6.56 12.85 6.25
CA ILE A 181 6.67 11.38 6.13
C ILE A 181 6.10 10.93 4.78
N VAL A 182 4.91 11.38 4.41
CA VAL A 182 4.29 11.04 3.12
C VAL A 182 5.15 11.55 1.96
N LEU A 183 5.62 12.78 2.02
CA LEU A 183 6.43 13.37 0.95
C LEU A 183 7.77 12.63 0.78
N VAL A 184 8.48 12.39 1.88
CA VAL A 184 9.76 11.66 1.86
C VAL A 184 9.57 10.24 1.35
N THR A 185 8.56 9.51 1.84
CA THR A 185 8.27 8.14 1.39
C THR A 185 7.86 8.10 -0.08
N THR A 186 7.06 9.08 -0.55
CA THR A 186 6.70 9.21 -1.97
C THR A 186 7.94 9.41 -2.84
N VAL A 187 8.84 10.32 -2.43
CA VAL A 187 10.09 10.58 -3.17
C VAL A 187 10.99 9.34 -3.18
N ILE A 188 11.14 8.66 -2.03
CA ILE A 188 11.91 7.42 -1.94
C ILE A 188 11.32 6.37 -2.87
N MET A 189 10.01 6.13 -2.83
CA MET A 189 9.35 5.15 -3.71
C MET A 189 9.48 5.52 -5.19
N TRP A 190 9.36 6.81 -5.52
CA TRP A 190 9.59 7.27 -6.89
C TRP A 190 11.03 6.98 -7.37
N ILE A 191 12.04 7.26 -6.54
CA ILE A 191 13.44 6.96 -6.84
C ILE A 191 13.66 5.44 -6.98
N VAL A 192 13.12 4.65 -6.05
CA VAL A 192 13.28 3.18 -6.04
C VAL A 192 12.68 2.58 -7.31
N ILE A 193 11.47 2.99 -7.69
CA ILE A 193 10.78 2.43 -8.85
C ILE A 193 11.41 2.92 -10.17
N ASN A 194 11.72 4.20 -10.29
CA ASN A 194 12.10 4.79 -11.58
C ASN A 194 13.63 4.83 -11.83
N ARG A 195 14.44 4.88 -10.76
CA ARG A 195 15.89 5.11 -10.86
C ARG A 195 16.74 3.91 -10.44
N ARG A 196 16.21 2.97 -9.66
CA ARG A 196 17.00 1.84 -9.13
C ARG A 196 16.82 0.57 -9.97
N LYS A 197 17.82 -0.35 -9.87
CA LYS A 197 17.76 -1.67 -10.50
C LYS A 197 16.53 -2.46 -10.04
N PHE A 198 16.16 -2.33 -8.76
CA PHE A 198 14.98 -2.97 -8.18
C PHE A 198 13.70 -2.63 -8.94
N GLY A 199 13.42 -1.35 -9.17
CA GLY A 199 12.21 -0.93 -9.88
C GLY A 199 12.18 -1.42 -11.34
N ARG A 200 13.33 -1.39 -12.03
CA ARG A 200 13.44 -1.93 -13.38
C ARG A 200 13.16 -3.44 -13.43
N ALA A 201 13.73 -4.19 -12.47
CA ALA A 201 13.47 -5.62 -12.36
C ALA A 201 11.99 -5.91 -12.08
N LEU A 202 11.39 -5.14 -11.17
CA LEU A 202 9.98 -5.23 -10.79
C LEU A 202 9.05 -5.02 -11.99
N LEU A 203 9.30 -3.99 -12.80
CA LEU A 203 8.54 -3.70 -14.01
C LEU A 203 8.78 -4.74 -15.13
N ALA A 204 10.01 -5.26 -15.26
CA ALA A 204 10.33 -6.29 -16.23
C ALA A 204 9.61 -7.61 -15.91
N ILE A 205 9.65 -8.05 -14.65
CA ILE A 205 8.96 -9.28 -14.19
C ILE A 205 7.45 -9.15 -14.37
N GLY A 206 6.87 -8.02 -13.94
CA GLY A 206 5.42 -7.77 -14.08
C GLY A 206 4.94 -7.66 -15.52
N GLY A 207 5.83 -7.24 -16.44
CA GLY A 207 5.53 -7.20 -17.87
C GLY A 207 5.56 -8.58 -18.54
N ASN A 208 6.59 -9.36 -18.31
CA ASN A 208 6.75 -10.75 -18.77
C ASN A 208 7.87 -11.44 -17.99
N GLU A 209 7.49 -12.30 -17.06
CA GLU A 209 8.44 -13.02 -16.21
C GLU A 209 9.41 -13.89 -17.01
N GLN A 210 8.93 -14.55 -18.05
CA GLN A 210 9.74 -15.44 -18.87
C GLN A 210 10.82 -14.69 -19.65
N SER A 211 10.49 -13.51 -20.17
CA SER A 211 11.46 -12.64 -20.86
C SER A 211 12.43 -11.98 -19.87
N ALA A 212 11.97 -11.66 -18.66
CA ALA A 212 12.82 -11.08 -17.62
C ALA A 212 13.87 -12.06 -17.08
N ARG A 213 13.57 -13.37 -17.07
CA ARG A 213 14.53 -14.43 -16.65
C ARG A 213 15.62 -14.69 -17.70
N SER A 214 15.38 -14.33 -18.96
CA SER A 214 16.33 -14.54 -20.08
C SER A 214 17.22 -13.32 -20.38
N SER A 215 17.03 -12.20 -19.67
CA SER A 215 17.81 -10.96 -19.79
C SER A 215 18.85 -10.81 -18.69
#